data_707bcbeea7a55c5963b3343c136ad6e0
#
_entry.id   707bcbeea7a55c5963b3343c136ad6e0
#
_cell.length_a   1.000
_cell.length_b   1.000
_cell.length_c   1.000
_cell.angle_alpha   90.00
_cell.angle_beta   90.00
_cell.angle_gamma   90.00
#
_symmetry.space_group_name_H-M   'P 1'
#
loop_
_entity.id
_entity.type
_entity.pdbx_description
1 polymer ?
#
loop_
_entity_poly.entity_id
_entity_poly.type
_entity_poly.pdbx_seq_one_letter_code
_entity_poly.pdbx_strand_id
1 'polypeptide(L)'
;MAITTRATLISAVTDTLNRTDLDTVALTWLSMAETDIAARVRSAGTESSTNLTLDASGEASLPADYGEWRAVTANTVPRSSLDYITPSRMDEDYPYRDSGSPQAFTIIGSTIRVLPITSSTINLQYYSAIQPLATDDATNWLLVAHPAIYLYGTLVHSAPYLGDDNRLQLWGAMFENALRALEMKDERARYSSTRMRVKSPTP
;
A
#
# COMPACT_ATOMS: atom_id res chain seq x y z
N MET A 1 -10.06 -6.61 25.85
CA MET A 1 -10.97 -6.78 24.69
C MET A 1 -10.10 -6.86 23.43
N ALA A 2 -10.41 -7.72 22.46
CA ALA A 2 -9.63 -7.76 21.21
C ALA A 2 -10.09 -6.61 20.30
N ILE A 3 -9.14 -5.89 19.70
CA ILE A 3 -9.44 -4.81 18.75
C ILE A 3 -9.42 -5.42 17.35
N THR A 4 -10.61 -5.65 16.79
CA THR A 4 -10.78 -6.32 15.49
C THR A 4 -11.66 -5.55 14.52
N THR A 5 -12.45 -4.60 15.01
CA THR A 5 -13.37 -3.76 14.22
C THR A 5 -13.20 -2.29 14.58
N ARG A 6 -13.73 -1.38 13.73
CA ARG A 6 -13.73 0.06 14.03
C ARG A 6 -14.36 0.36 15.40
N ALA A 7 -15.52 -0.24 15.70
CA ALA A 7 -16.21 0.00 16.97
C ALA A 7 -15.35 -0.40 18.17
N THR A 8 -14.69 -1.56 18.12
CA THR A 8 -13.79 -2.00 19.19
C THR A 8 -12.53 -1.13 19.30
N LEU A 9 -12.04 -0.57 18.21
CA LEU A 9 -10.94 0.37 18.19
C LEU A 9 -11.34 1.70 18.86
N ILE A 10 -12.48 2.29 18.48
CA ILE A 10 -12.96 3.55 19.06
C ILE A 10 -13.19 3.38 20.56
N SER A 11 -13.81 2.27 20.98
CA SER A 11 -13.96 1.97 22.42
C SER A 11 -12.60 1.88 23.13
N ALA A 12 -11.60 1.25 22.53
CA ALA A 12 -10.27 1.18 23.13
C ALA A 12 -9.57 2.56 23.21
N VAL A 13 -9.79 3.44 22.23
CA VAL A 13 -9.29 4.82 22.25
C VAL A 13 -9.93 5.62 23.37
N THR A 14 -11.27 5.61 23.46
CA THR A 14 -12.02 6.35 24.50
C THR A 14 -11.76 5.82 25.91
N ASP A 15 -11.60 4.52 26.07
CA ASP A 15 -11.17 3.88 27.33
C ASP A 15 -9.75 4.33 27.73
N THR A 16 -8.81 4.39 26.78
CA THR A 16 -7.44 4.85 27.04
C THR A 16 -7.40 6.32 27.46
N LEU A 17 -8.28 7.13 26.89
CA LEU A 17 -8.45 8.55 27.27
C LEU A 17 -9.27 8.74 28.56
N ASN A 18 -9.93 7.70 29.04
CA ASN A 18 -10.89 7.73 30.14
C ASN A 18 -12.01 8.76 29.90
N ARG A 19 -12.56 8.81 28.68
CA ARG A 19 -13.57 9.74 28.21
C ARG A 19 -14.60 9.01 27.36
N THR A 20 -15.89 9.22 27.64
CA THR A 20 -17.02 8.57 26.96
C THR A 20 -17.78 9.51 25.99
N ASP A 21 -17.34 10.76 25.90
CA ASP A 21 -17.96 11.82 25.08
C ASP A 21 -17.23 12.03 23.73
N LEU A 22 -16.22 11.22 23.42
CA LEU A 22 -15.31 11.46 22.30
C LEU A 22 -15.54 10.54 21.09
N ASP A 23 -16.50 9.64 21.11
CA ASP A 23 -16.71 8.63 20.06
C ASP A 23 -16.79 9.26 18.66
N THR A 24 -17.56 10.35 18.51
CA THR A 24 -17.71 11.02 17.20
C THR A 24 -16.42 11.71 16.75
N VAL A 25 -15.70 12.34 17.69
CA VAL A 25 -14.46 13.06 17.37
C VAL A 25 -13.34 12.07 17.09
N ALA A 26 -13.32 10.92 17.77
CA ALA A 26 -12.34 9.85 17.56
C ALA A 26 -12.39 9.28 16.12
N LEU A 27 -13.54 9.35 15.44
CA LEU A 27 -13.62 8.98 14.02
C LEU A 27 -12.79 9.92 13.13
N THR A 28 -12.73 11.20 13.47
CA THR A 28 -11.89 12.17 12.74
C THR A 28 -10.40 11.86 12.96
N TRP A 29 -10.01 11.56 14.20
CA TRP A 29 -8.62 11.16 14.50
C TRP A 29 -8.24 9.84 13.83
N LEU A 30 -9.16 8.90 13.77
CA LEU A 30 -8.97 7.65 13.05
C LEU A 30 -8.72 7.91 11.55
N SER A 31 -9.51 8.76 10.91
CA SER A 31 -9.33 9.12 9.50
C SER A 31 -7.96 9.75 9.22
N MET A 32 -7.47 10.61 10.13
CA MET A 32 -6.13 11.17 10.05
C MET A 32 -5.05 10.08 10.19
N ALA A 33 -5.23 9.19 11.18
CA ALA A 33 -4.32 8.06 11.39
C ALA A 33 -4.29 7.12 10.18
N GLU A 34 -5.43 6.83 9.56
CA GLU A 34 -5.51 6.02 8.33
C GLU A 34 -4.72 6.65 7.19
N THR A 35 -4.75 7.96 7.05
CA THR A 35 -3.96 8.69 6.04
C THR A 35 -2.46 8.53 6.28
N ASP A 36 -2.02 8.69 7.53
CA ASP A 36 -0.61 8.51 7.90
C ASP A 36 -0.14 7.06 7.73
N ILE A 37 -0.99 6.10 8.12
CA ILE A 37 -0.73 4.67 7.95
C ILE A 37 -0.61 4.32 6.46
N ALA A 38 -1.56 4.78 5.65
CA ALA A 38 -1.55 4.53 4.20
C ALA A 38 -0.30 5.11 3.50
N ALA A 39 0.22 6.25 3.97
CA ALA A 39 1.42 6.85 3.42
C ALA A 39 2.71 6.07 3.76
N ARG A 40 2.72 5.31 4.87
CA ARG A 40 3.92 4.66 5.41
C ARG A 40 3.97 3.16 5.22
N VAL A 41 2.81 2.48 5.24
CA VAL A 41 2.77 1.02 5.25
C VAL A 41 2.88 0.46 3.84
N ARG A 42 4.03 -0.16 3.56
CA ARG A 42 4.30 -0.96 2.36
C ARG A 42 4.77 -2.33 2.79
N SER A 43 3.85 -3.24 2.95
CA SER A 43 4.17 -4.58 3.46
C SER A 43 3.68 -5.69 2.52
N ALA A 44 4.15 -6.91 2.75
CA ALA A 44 3.66 -8.08 2.01
C ALA A 44 2.14 -8.27 2.14
N GLY A 45 1.54 -7.77 3.23
CA GLY A 45 0.09 -7.79 3.42
C GLY A 45 -0.70 -6.88 2.46
N THR A 46 -0.03 -5.93 1.80
CA THR A 46 -0.62 -5.07 0.77
C THR A 46 -0.26 -5.50 -0.64
N GLU A 47 0.61 -6.50 -0.82
CA GLU A 47 0.99 -6.98 -2.15
C GLU A 47 -0.15 -7.71 -2.84
N SER A 48 -0.51 -7.26 -4.02
CA SER A 48 -1.54 -7.83 -4.88
C SER A 48 -1.00 -8.06 -6.28
N SER A 49 -1.63 -8.99 -6.99
CA SER A 49 -1.28 -9.28 -8.38
C SER A 49 -2.54 -9.46 -9.21
N THR A 50 -2.62 -8.79 -10.32
CA THR A 50 -3.76 -8.89 -11.25
C THR A 50 -3.30 -8.92 -12.69
N ASN A 51 -4.10 -9.54 -13.55
CA ASN A 51 -3.89 -9.52 -14.98
C ASN A 51 -4.74 -8.42 -15.60
N LEU A 52 -4.11 -7.53 -16.34
CA LEU A 52 -4.76 -6.45 -17.07
C LEU A 52 -4.72 -6.79 -18.57
N THR A 53 -5.87 -6.71 -19.23
CA THR A 53 -5.96 -6.84 -20.68
C THR A 53 -5.84 -5.45 -21.30
N LEU A 54 -4.84 -5.27 -22.14
CA LEU A 54 -4.61 -4.02 -22.84
C LEU A 54 -5.60 -3.87 -24.00
N ASP A 55 -6.06 -2.66 -24.23
CA ASP A 55 -6.88 -2.31 -25.38
C ASP A 55 -6.04 -2.17 -26.66
N ALA A 56 -6.69 -1.74 -27.75
CA ALA A 56 -6.03 -1.52 -29.05
C ALA A 56 -5.01 -0.37 -29.04
N SER A 57 -5.04 0.49 -28.01
CA SER A 57 -4.10 1.60 -27.79
C SER A 57 -2.94 1.21 -26.89
N GLY A 58 -2.92 -0.02 -26.37
CA GLY A 58 -1.95 -0.50 -25.41
C GLY A 58 -2.20 0.02 -24.00
N GLU A 59 -3.45 0.34 -23.65
CA GLU A 59 -3.84 0.92 -22.37
C GLU A 59 -4.76 -0.02 -21.59
N ALA A 60 -4.70 0.08 -20.25
CA ALA A 60 -5.65 -0.58 -19.36
C ALA A 60 -5.91 0.27 -18.12
N SER A 61 -7.11 0.16 -17.56
CA SER A 61 -7.42 0.79 -16.27
C SER A 61 -6.77 0.04 -15.12
N LEU A 62 -6.20 0.79 -14.19
CA LEU A 62 -5.67 0.25 -12.94
C LEU A 62 -6.80 -0.22 -12.02
N PRO A 63 -6.55 -1.21 -11.14
CA PRO A 63 -7.51 -1.62 -10.11
C PRO A 63 -7.93 -0.46 -9.21
N ALA A 64 -9.16 -0.51 -8.69
CA ALA A 64 -9.68 0.54 -7.81
C ALA A 64 -8.92 0.67 -6.48
N ASP A 65 -8.29 -0.42 -6.05
CA ASP A 65 -7.46 -0.50 -4.85
C ASP A 65 -5.96 -0.28 -5.14
N TYR A 66 -5.62 0.18 -6.36
CA TYR A 66 -4.23 0.43 -6.73
C TYR A 66 -3.62 1.55 -5.88
N GLY A 67 -2.49 1.27 -5.24
CA GLY A 67 -1.67 2.26 -4.54
C GLY A 67 -0.39 2.57 -5.32
N GLU A 68 0.51 1.60 -5.43
CA GLU A 68 1.82 1.78 -6.08
C GLU A 68 2.23 0.50 -6.82
N TRP A 69 2.80 0.65 -8.00
CA TRP A 69 3.31 -0.50 -8.76
C TRP A 69 4.58 -1.08 -8.11
N ARG A 70 4.75 -2.39 -8.22
CA ARG A 70 5.95 -3.11 -7.79
C ARG A 70 6.69 -3.72 -8.98
N ALA A 71 5.98 -4.40 -9.85
CA ALA A 71 6.50 -4.98 -11.08
C ALA A 71 5.41 -5.15 -12.11
N VAL A 72 5.78 -4.98 -13.38
CA VAL A 72 4.90 -5.26 -14.51
C VAL A 72 5.60 -6.25 -15.43
N THR A 73 4.90 -7.33 -15.78
CA THR A 73 5.44 -8.36 -16.67
C THR A 73 4.48 -8.63 -17.81
N ALA A 74 5.00 -8.78 -19.00
CA ALA A 74 4.21 -9.26 -20.12
C ALA A 74 3.92 -10.76 -19.98
N ASN A 75 2.68 -11.16 -20.26
CA ASN A 75 2.28 -12.58 -20.32
C ASN A 75 2.69 -13.25 -21.64
N THR A 76 3.90 -12.98 -22.10
CA THR A 76 4.51 -13.61 -23.27
C THR A 76 5.25 -14.89 -22.89
N VAL A 77 5.63 -15.69 -23.87
CA VAL A 77 6.48 -16.87 -23.66
C VAL A 77 7.80 -16.66 -24.41
N PRO A 78 8.92 -16.48 -23.69
CA PRO A 78 9.09 -16.37 -22.24
C PRO A 78 8.49 -15.07 -21.66
N ARG A 79 8.16 -15.06 -20.37
CA ARG A 79 7.71 -13.82 -19.68
C ARG A 79 8.85 -12.80 -19.66
N SER A 80 8.52 -11.54 -19.97
CA SER A 80 9.47 -10.43 -19.91
C SER A 80 9.00 -9.38 -18.89
N SER A 81 9.93 -8.84 -18.12
CA SER A 81 9.69 -7.67 -17.27
C SER A 81 9.64 -6.44 -18.16
N LEU A 82 8.74 -5.52 -17.83
CA LEU A 82 8.61 -4.22 -18.50
C LEU A 82 9.31 -3.16 -17.64
N ASP A 83 9.99 -2.23 -18.32
CA ASP A 83 10.68 -1.12 -17.67
C ASP A 83 9.74 0.08 -17.51
N TYR A 84 9.76 0.71 -16.32
CA TYR A 84 9.04 1.96 -16.13
C TYR A 84 9.80 3.11 -16.79
N ILE A 85 9.10 3.89 -17.62
CA ILE A 85 9.61 5.12 -18.19
C ILE A 85 8.61 6.26 -17.96
N THR A 86 9.12 7.49 -17.85
CA THR A 86 8.25 8.65 -17.69
C THR A 86 7.43 8.91 -18.94
N PRO A 87 6.23 9.54 -18.83
CA PRO A 87 5.40 9.83 -20.00
C PRO A 87 6.14 10.60 -21.09
N SER A 88 6.94 11.62 -20.72
CA SER A 88 7.71 12.41 -21.69
C SER A 88 8.73 11.56 -22.45
N ARG A 89 9.45 10.69 -21.72
CA ARG A 89 10.42 9.78 -22.35
C ARG A 89 9.74 8.71 -23.20
N MET A 90 8.55 8.30 -22.83
CA MET A 90 7.77 7.34 -23.63
C MET A 90 7.40 7.93 -24.99
N ASP A 91 7.04 9.22 -25.04
CA ASP A 91 6.73 9.90 -26.30
C ASP A 91 7.98 10.17 -27.15
N GLU A 92 9.17 10.31 -26.51
CA GLU A 92 10.45 10.45 -27.23
C GLU A 92 10.92 9.11 -27.81
N ASP A 93 10.90 8.03 -27.01
CA ASP A 93 11.41 6.72 -27.40
C ASP A 93 10.47 5.98 -28.36
N TYR A 94 9.15 6.27 -28.29
CA TYR A 94 8.10 5.64 -29.10
C TYR A 94 7.20 6.66 -29.83
N PRO A 95 7.75 7.54 -30.68
CA PRO A 95 7.00 8.64 -31.29
C PRO A 95 5.88 8.16 -32.24
N TYR A 96 6.04 6.99 -32.85
CA TYR A 96 5.08 6.42 -33.81
C TYR A 96 4.10 5.44 -33.18
N ARG A 97 4.30 5.08 -31.89
CA ARG A 97 3.47 4.11 -31.17
C ARG A 97 3.22 2.81 -31.95
N ASP A 98 4.27 2.28 -32.55
CA ASP A 98 4.19 1.06 -33.36
C ASP A 98 3.74 -0.14 -32.54
N SER A 99 3.13 -1.12 -33.22
CA SER A 99 2.77 -2.40 -32.61
C SER A 99 3.98 -3.30 -32.49
N GLY A 100 4.09 -4.03 -31.38
CA GLY A 100 5.21 -4.92 -31.17
C GLY A 100 5.20 -5.65 -29.82
N SER A 101 6.33 -6.25 -29.50
CA SER A 101 6.53 -6.88 -28.19
C SER A 101 6.65 -5.80 -27.11
N PRO A 102 5.88 -5.88 -26.01
CA PRO A 102 5.90 -4.88 -24.95
C PRO A 102 7.27 -4.85 -24.26
N GLN A 103 7.80 -3.65 -24.03
CA GLN A 103 9.11 -3.42 -23.41
C GLN A 103 9.03 -2.44 -22.24
N ALA A 104 8.21 -1.41 -22.38
CA ALA A 104 8.14 -0.33 -21.41
C ALA A 104 6.68 -0.02 -21.03
N PHE A 105 6.51 0.54 -19.85
CA PHE A 105 5.21 1.02 -19.39
C PHE A 105 5.34 2.38 -18.71
N THR A 106 4.23 3.10 -18.69
CA THR A 106 4.05 4.30 -17.87
C THR A 106 2.67 4.30 -17.22
N ILE A 107 2.51 5.08 -16.17
CA ILE A 107 1.23 5.25 -15.47
C ILE A 107 0.86 6.72 -15.52
N ILE A 108 -0.34 7.00 -15.99
CA ILE A 108 -0.90 8.35 -16.09
C ILE A 108 -2.28 8.33 -15.42
N GLY A 109 -2.40 8.96 -14.26
CA GLY A 109 -3.63 8.92 -13.46
C GLY A 109 -4.01 7.50 -13.06
N SER A 110 -5.16 7.01 -13.51
CA SER A 110 -5.67 5.66 -13.26
C SER A 110 -5.45 4.68 -14.42
N THR A 111 -4.60 5.03 -15.38
CA THR A 111 -4.38 4.23 -16.60
C THR A 111 -2.90 3.83 -16.69
N ILE A 112 -2.65 2.56 -16.97
CA ILE A 112 -1.34 2.06 -17.38
C ILE A 112 -1.30 2.01 -18.91
N ARG A 113 -0.20 2.50 -19.49
CA ARG A 113 0.08 2.44 -20.93
C ARG A 113 1.34 1.62 -21.15
N VAL A 114 1.32 0.74 -22.12
CA VAL A 114 2.41 -0.15 -22.49
C VAL A 114 2.82 0.07 -23.94
N LEU A 115 4.11 0.16 -24.19
CA LEU A 115 4.66 0.31 -25.54
C LEU A 115 5.83 -0.66 -25.76
N PRO A 116 6.06 -1.10 -27.01
CA PRO A 116 5.19 -1.00 -28.20
C PRO A 116 3.78 -1.48 -27.96
N ILE A 117 2.81 -0.97 -28.76
CA ILE A 117 1.40 -1.30 -28.62
C ILE A 117 1.17 -2.79 -28.78
N THR A 118 0.44 -3.37 -27.85
CA THR A 118 -0.01 -4.74 -27.89
C THR A 118 -1.38 -4.86 -27.23
N SER A 119 -2.23 -5.72 -27.75
CA SER A 119 -3.51 -6.08 -27.13
C SER A 119 -3.41 -7.31 -26.23
N SER A 120 -2.19 -7.66 -25.80
CA SER A 120 -1.94 -8.80 -24.93
C SER A 120 -2.26 -8.48 -23.46
N THR A 121 -2.29 -9.52 -22.64
CA THR A 121 -2.45 -9.39 -21.20
C THR A 121 -1.10 -9.16 -20.55
N ILE A 122 -1.05 -8.24 -19.60
CA ILE A 122 0.09 -8.02 -18.72
C ILE A 122 -0.27 -8.42 -17.29
N ASN A 123 0.71 -8.81 -16.50
CA ASN A 123 0.56 -9.03 -15.07
C ASN A 123 1.12 -7.83 -14.32
N LEU A 124 0.27 -7.17 -13.55
CA LEU A 124 0.61 -6.06 -12.66
C LEU A 124 0.73 -6.61 -11.24
N GLN A 125 1.90 -6.46 -10.63
CA GLN A 125 2.13 -6.63 -9.20
C GLN A 125 2.19 -5.24 -8.58
N TYR A 126 1.40 -5.01 -7.53
CA TYR A 126 1.26 -3.69 -6.93
C TYR A 126 0.99 -3.78 -5.44
N TYR A 127 1.18 -2.68 -4.74
CA TYR A 127 0.72 -2.51 -3.36
C TYR A 127 -0.70 -1.96 -3.39
N SER A 128 -1.63 -2.70 -2.83
CA SER A 128 -3.03 -2.26 -2.72
C SER A 128 -3.21 -1.28 -1.58
N ALA A 129 -4.12 -0.34 -1.76
CA ALA A 129 -4.55 0.55 -0.70
C ALA A 129 -5.17 -0.25 0.46
N ILE A 130 -4.85 0.16 1.69
CA ILE A 130 -5.46 -0.44 2.88
C ILE A 130 -6.91 0.00 2.93
N GLN A 131 -7.84 -0.96 3.08
CA GLN A 131 -9.27 -0.66 3.14
C GLN A 131 -9.57 0.19 4.37
N PRO A 132 -10.25 1.36 4.21
CA PRO A 132 -10.60 2.22 5.33
C PRO A 132 -11.67 1.59 6.21
N LEU A 133 -11.66 1.94 7.48
CA LEU A 133 -12.63 1.46 8.46
C LEU A 133 -13.91 2.33 8.42
N ALA A 134 -14.66 2.24 7.33
CA ALA A 134 -15.78 3.14 7.03
C ALA A 134 -17.04 2.91 7.91
N THR A 135 -17.28 1.67 8.38
CA THR A 135 -18.45 1.30 9.19
C THR A 135 -18.01 0.67 10.51
N ASP A 136 -18.92 0.59 11.49
CA ASP A 136 -18.60 0.06 12.83
C ASP A 136 -18.08 -1.37 12.81
N ASP A 137 -18.59 -2.20 11.91
CA ASP A 137 -18.16 -3.57 11.71
C ASP A 137 -16.95 -3.69 10.76
N ALA A 138 -16.48 -2.55 10.18
CA ALA A 138 -15.37 -2.56 9.26
C ALA A 138 -14.09 -3.08 9.94
N THR A 139 -13.39 -3.89 9.20
CA THR A 139 -12.12 -4.50 9.60
C THR A 139 -11.18 -4.56 8.41
N ASN A 140 -9.89 -4.61 8.67
CA ASN A 140 -8.89 -4.90 7.67
C ASN A 140 -7.76 -5.75 8.26
N TRP A 141 -6.93 -6.32 7.40
CA TRP A 141 -5.85 -7.21 7.81
C TRP A 141 -4.87 -6.55 8.79
N LEU A 142 -4.60 -5.24 8.64
CA LEU A 142 -3.65 -4.50 9.48
C LEU A 142 -4.20 -4.29 10.89
N LEU A 143 -5.49 -3.95 11.01
CA LEU A 143 -6.15 -3.81 12.31
C LEU A 143 -6.13 -5.12 13.10
N VAL A 144 -6.43 -6.23 12.42
CA VAL A 144 -6.46 -7.56 13.06
C VAL A 144 -5.05 -8.03 13.45
N ALA A 145 -4.06 -7.83 12.57
CA ALA A 145 -2.69 -8.31 12.80
C ALA A 145 -1.86 -7.38 13.70
N HIS A 146 -2.11 -6.07 13.63
CA HIS A 146 -1.30 -5.03 14.28
C HIS A 146 -2.18 -3.91 14.86
N PRO A 147 -3.08 -4.20 15.81
CA PRO A 147 -4.03 -3.22 16.35
C PRO A 147 -3.35 -2.02 17.03
N ALA A 148 -2.13 -2.19 17.53
CA ALA A 148 -1.35 -1.12 18.15
C ALA A 148 -1.07 0.05 17.18
N ILE A 149 -0.91 -0.22 15.89
CA ILE A 149 -0.69 0.82 14.88
C ILE A 149 -1.90 1.75 14.81
N TYR A 150 -3.10 1.20 14.73
CA TYR A 150 -4.33 1.98 14.69
C TYR A 150 -4.59 2.70 16.01
N LEU A 151 -4.44 2.00 17.15
CA LEU A 151 -4.70 2.56 18.47
C LEU A 151 -3.78 3.77 18.73
N TYR A 152 -2.46 3.60 18.62
CA TYR A 152 -1.52 4.68 18.92
C TYR A 152 -1.52 5.76 17.83
N GLY A 153 -1.74 5.42 16.56
CA GLY A 153 -1.93 6.39 15.50
C GLY A 153 -3.12 7.32 15.79
N THR A 154 -4.27 6.76 16.18
CA THR A 154 -5.46 7.54 16.54
C THR A 154 -5.22 8.39 17.79
N LEU A 155 -4.54 7.86 18.81
CA LEU A 155 -4.20 8.59 20.03
C LEU A 155 -3.23 9.76 19.78
N VAL A 156 -2.31 9.66 18.86
CA VAL A 156 -1.42 10.78 18.46
C VAL A 156 -2.23 11.94 17.92
N HIS A 157 -3.25 11.68 17.10
CA HIS A 157 -4.11 12.73 16.55
C HIS A 157 -5.12 13.29 17.54
N SER A 158 -5.33 12.66 18.69
CA SER A 158 -6.19 13.20 19.75
C SER A 158 -5.55 14.36 20.54
N ALA A 159 -4.22 14.43 20.57
CA ALA A 159 -3.48 15.36 21.41
C ALA A 159 -3.78 16.83 21.17
N PRO A 160 -3.91 17.36 19.93
CA PRO A 160 -4.26 18.76 19.69
C PRO A 160 -5.66 19.13 20.23
N TYR A 161 -6.59 18.18 20.23
CA TYR A 161 -7.95 18.40 20.74
C TYR A 161 -7.98 18.44 22.28
N LEU A 162 -7.14 17.64 22.92
CA LEU A 162 -7.09 17.54 24.39
C LEU A 162 -6.30 18.67 25.04
N GLY A 163 -5.57 19.47 24.26
CA GLY A 163 -4.96 20.75 24.64
C GLY A 163 -3.57 20.65 25.26
N ASP A 164 -3.28 19.74 26.13
CA ASP A 164 -1.96 19.50 26.70
C ASP A 164 -1.87 18.06 27.19
N ASP A 165 -1.19 17.24 26.42
CA ASP A 165 -1.01 15.87 26.83
C ASP A 165 0.47 15.47 26.78
N ASN A 166 1.07 15.37 27.95
CA ASN A 166 2.43 14.86 28.12
C ASN A 166 2.60 13.43 27.58
N ARG A 167 1.48 12.73 27.33
CA ARG A 167 1.47 11.38 26.76
C ARG A 167 1.70 11.34 25.23
N LEU A 168 1.63 12.50 24.55
CA LEU A 168 1.83 12.59 23.10
C LEU A 168 3.17 11.98 22.66
N GLN A 169 4.25 12.29 23.37
CA GLN A 169 5.57 11.73 23.06
C GLN A 169 5.61 10.21 23.25
N LEU A 170 4.92 9.70 24.26
CA LEU A 170 4.82 8.27 24.51
C LEU A 170 4.00 7.58 23.40
N TRP A 171 2.83 8.14 23.03
CA TRP A 171 1.99 7.58 21.98
C TRP A 171 2.70 7.61 20.62
N GLY A 172 3.40 8.71 20.30
CA GLY A 172 4.22 8.81 19.10
C GLY A 172 5.32 7.75 19.06
N ALA A 173 6.05 7.55 20.16
CA ALA A 173 7.07 6.51 20.25
C ALA A 173 6.49 5.10 20.10
N MET A 174 5.31 4.82 20.68
CA MET A 174 4.63 3.54 20.56
C MET A 174 4.12 3.30 19.12
N PHE A 175 3.61 4.31 18.45
CA PHE A 175 3.22 4.26 17.06
C PHE A 175 4.40 3.93 16.15
N GLU A 176 5.53 4.66 16.28
CA GLU A 176 6.74 4.40 15.52
C GLU A 176 7.33 3.01 15.79
N ASN A 177 7.31 2.55 17.04
CA ASN A 177 7.76 1.20 17.38
C ASN A 177 6.84 0.11 16.75
N ALA A 178 5.55 0.34 16.72
CA ALA A 178 4.60 -0.59 16.10
C ALA A 178 4.80 -0.68 14.57
N LEU A 179 5.05 0.45 13.90
CA LEU A 179 5.39 0.49 12.48
C LEU A 179 6.70 -0.22 12.18
N ARG A 180 7.76 0.04 12.96
CA ARG A 180 9.06 -0.65 12.83
C ARG A 180 8.94 -2.17 13.04
N ALA A 181 8.11 -2.60 13.97
CA ALA A 181 7.87 -4.03 14.20
C ALA A 181 7.22 -4.70 12.98
N LEU A 182 6.30 -4.00 12.30
CA LEU A 182 5.70 -4.46 11.04
C LEU A 182 6.77 -4.58 9.94
N GLU A 183 7.58 -3.54 9.75
CA GLU A 183 8.66 -3.51 8.75
C GLU A 183 9.67 -4.64 8.96
N MET A 184 10.14 -4.83 10.19
CA MET A 184 11.07 -5.90 10.54
C MET A 184 10.48 -7.30 10.30
N LYS A 185 9.18 -7.47 10.57
CA LYS A 185 8.48 -8.74 10.30
C LYS A 185 8.42 -9.01 8.80
N ASP A 186 8.15 -7.98 8.02
CA ASP A 186 8.05 -8.06 6.57
C ASP A 186 9.41 -8.37 5.92
N GLU A 187 10.46 -7.70 6.36
CA GLU A 187 11.84 -7.98 5.92
C GLU A 187 12.24 -9.44 6.22
N ARG A 188 11.95 -9.92 7.43
CA ARG A 188 12.22 -11.32 7.80
C ARG A 188 11.46 -12.29 6.90
N ALA A 189 10.19 -12.01 6.60
CA ALA A 189 9.40 -12.85 5.71
C ALA A 189 9.97 -12.90 4.27
N ARG A 190 10.48 -11.79 3.77
CA ARG A 190 11.08 -11.69 2.43
C ARG A 190 12.43 -12.39 2.32
N TYR A 191 13.25 -12.32 3.35
CA TYR A 191 14.65 -12.80 3.31
C TYR A 191 14.88 -14.13 4.04
N SER A 192 13.88 -14.68 4.73
CA SER A 192 14.04 -15.89 5.57
C SER A 192 14.48 -17.15 4.82
N SER A 193 14.36 -17.19 3.49
CA SER A 193 14.73 -18.36 2.68
C SER A 193 15.66 -18.03 1.52
N THR A 194 16.20 -16.81 1.46
CA THR A 194 17.06 -16.41 0.33
C THR A 194 18.43 -17.04 0.47
N ARG A 195 18.67 -18.18 -0.20
CA ARG A 195 20.03 -18.64 -0.45
C ARG A 195 20.72 -17.58 -1.32
N MET A 196 21.77 -16.96 -0.79
CA MET A 196 22.66 -16.13 -1.61
C MET A 196 23.24 -17.02 -2.74
N ARG A 197 22.74 -16.85 -3.94
CA ARG A 197 23.37 -17.42 -5.13
C ARG A 197 24.43 -16.44 -5.60
N VAL A 198 25.67 -16.69 -5.24
CA VAL A 198 26.80 -16.04 -5.89
C VAL A 198 26.80 -16.56 -7.33
N LYS A 199 26.46 -15.72 -8.31
CA LYS A 199 26.74 -16.01 -9.71
C LYS A 199 28.27 -15.99 -9.85
N SER A 200 28.89 -17.15 -9.90
CA SER A 200 30.26 -17.27 -10.37
C SER A 200 30.28 -16.79 -11.83
N PRO A 201 31.15 -15.84 -12.21
CA PRO A 201 31.37 -15.56 -13.62
C PRO A 201 31.90 -16.85 -14.24
N THR A 202 31.20 -17.35 -15.22
CA THR A 202 31.72 -18.46 -16.06
C THR A 202 32.86 -17.91 -16.90
N PRO A 203 34.02 -18.54 -16.92
CA PRO A 203 35.16 -18.13 -17.72
C PRO A 203 34.85 -18.15 -19.23
#